data_c1be5d5ec6baace2ce30748194097c6f
#
_entry.id   c1be5d5ec6baace2ce30748194097c6f
#
_cell.length_a   1.000
_cell.length_b   1.000
_cell.length_c   1.000
_cell.angle_alpha   90.00
_cell.angle_beta   90.00
_cell.angle_gamma   90.00
#
_symmetry.space_group_name_H-M   'P 1'
#
loop_
_entity.id
_entity.type
_entity.pdbx_description
1 polymer ?
#
loop_
_entity_poly.entity_id
_entity_poly.type
_entity_poly.pdbx_seq_one_letter_code
_entity_poly.pdbx_strand_id
1 'polypeptide(L)'
;MVTTEEYANEHGISPRRVRALAAAGRIPAQRVGSSWAIEAGARHEASRAPRPMGGKMRALLIRALRDQSLVGLTGPDRIRVARHLAALRTADEPASLLRAWFRDDVPTGWSPGELIVRQAHEGRDDRVTALVRRPRRTFASTPERLARAITDERTIRQLSRAELAARAGVAADVLAELERGRLGVGVGAMRSVLRALDVEPLALPPVTMEPGR
;
A
#
# COMPACT_ATOMS: atom_id res chain seq x y z
N MET A 1 -13.72 13.81 29.74
CA MET A 1 -14.87 13.25 29.02
C MET A 1 -15.13 14.13 27.82
N VAL A 2 -15.28 13.53 26.63
CA VAL A 2 -15.58 14.22 25.38
C VAL A 2 -16.92 13.74 24.85
N THR A 3 -17.56 14.55 24.03
CA THR A 3 -18.85 14.19 23.41
C THR A 3 -18.62 13.20 22.25
N THR A 4 -19.71 12.56 21.82
CA THR A 4 -19.70 11.69 20.62
C THR A 4 -19.23 12.42 19.37
N GLU A 5 -19.53 13.69 19.22
CA GLU A 5 -19.17 14.49 18.04
C GLU A 5 -17.70 14.92 18.08
N GLU A 6 -17.20 15.37 19.23
CA GLU A 6 -15.79 15.69 19.42
C GLU A 6 -14.90 14.48 19.15
N TYR A 7 -15.26 13.33 19.73
CA TYR A 7 -14.53 12.08 19.50
C TYR A 7 -14.58 11.65 18.03
N ALA A 8 -15.74 11.81 17.36
CA ALA A 8 -15.90 11.50 15.96
C ALA A 8 -14.98 12.34 15.05
N ASN A 9 -14.90 13.63 15.32
CA ASN A 9 -14.04 14.57 14.60
C ASN A 9 -12.55 14.28 14.83
N GLU A 10 -12.14 14.04 16.08
CA GLU A 10 -10.75 13.72 16.44
C GLU A 10 -10.25 12.44 15.73
N HIS A 11 -11.12 11.43 15.60
CA HIS A 11 -10.76 10.12 15.09
C HIS A 11 -11.19 9.87 13.63
N GLY A 12 -11.76 10.86 12.96
CA GLY A 12 -12.18 10.76 11.55
C GLY A 12 -13.27 9.72 11.28
N ILE A 13 -14.14 9.46 12.24
CA ILE A 13 -15.27 8.50 12.12
C ILE A 13 -16.62 9.20 12.33
N SER A 14 -17.69 8.58 11.86
CA SER A 14 -19.02 9.19 12.03
C SER A 14 -19.54 9.09 13.47
N PRO A 15 -20.33 10.06 13.96
CA PRO A 15 -20.95 10.00 15.29
C PRO A 15 -21.82 8.75 15.49
N ARG A 16 -22.45 8.24 14.42
CA ARG A 16 -23.19 6.97 14.46
C ARG A 16 -22.26 5.81 14.78
N ARG A 17 -21.04 5.80 14.21
CA ARG A 17 -20.04 4.77 14.46
C ARG A 17 -19.53 4.82 15.90
N VAL A 18 -19.29 6.02 16.43
CA VAL A 18 -18.88 6.22 17.83
C VAL A 18 -19.94 5.66 18.78
N ARG A 19 -21.23 5.99 18.58
CA ARG A 19 -22.34 5.44 19.39
C ARG A 19 -22.41 3.92 19.35
N ALA A 20 -22.18 3.31 18.19
CA ALA A 20 -22.16 1.86 18.07
C ALA A 20 -20.98 1.22 18.81
N LEU A 21 -19.80 1.86 18.81
CA LEU A 21 -18.61 1.42 19.55
C LEU A 21 -18.83 1.53 21.08
N ALA A 22 -19.40 2.65 21.55
CA ALA A 22 -19.73 2.86 22.94
C ALA A 22 -20.77 1.84 23.44
N ALA A 23 -21.85 1.63 22.68
CA ALA A 23 -22.88 0.64 23.01
C ALA A 23 -22.33 -0.80 23.03
N ALA A 24 -21.31 -1.10 22.24
CA ALA A 24 -20.66 -2.40 22.21
C ALA A 24 -19.53 -2.54 23.25
N GLY A 25 -19.31 -1.54 24.13
CA GLY A 25 -18.23 -1.53 25.11
C GLY A 25 -16.81 -1.50 24.52
N ARG A 26 -16.67 -1.09 23.26
CA ARG A 26 -15.39 -1.08 22.53
C ARG A 26 -14.61 0.23 22.66
N ILE A 27 -15.17 1.21 23.32
CA ILE A 27 -14.54 2.43 23.81
C ILE A 27 -15.03 2.68 25.22
N PRO A 28 -14.15 3.15 26.12
CA PRO A 28 -14.54 3.55 27.46
C PRO A 28 -15.52 4.72 27.38
N ALA A 29 -16.77 4.49 27.67
CA ALA A 29 -17.83 5.48 27.59
C ALA A 29 -18.91 5.21 28.63
N GLN A 30 -19.51 6.27 29.15
CA GLN A 30 -20.63 6.20 30.06
C GLN A 30 -21.86 6.83 29.40
N ARG A 31 -23.03 6.26 29.65
CA ARG A 31 -24.28 6.84 29.18
C ARG A 31 -24.75 7.94 30.15
N VAL A 32 -24.87 9.14 29.61
CA VAL A 32 -25.35 10.30 30.37
C VAL A 32 -26.65 10.79 29.72
N GLY A 33 -27.79 10.42 30.29
CA GLY A 33 -29.10 10.67 29.70
C GLY A 33 -29.25 9.95 28.35
N SER A 34 -29.54 10.70 27.27
CA SER A 34 -29.66 10.18 25.91
C SER A 34 -28.33 10.13 25.13
N SER A 35 -27.26 10.69 25.71
CA SER A 35 -25.95 10.83 25.05
C SER A 35 -24.90 9.91 25.64
N TRP A 36 -23.77 9.75 24.92
CA TRP A 36 -22.58 9.05 25.40
C TRP A 36 -21.50 10.08 25.76
N ALA A 37 -20.93 9.96 26.96
CA ALA A 37 -19.73 10.66 27.38
C ALA A 37 -18.57 9.67 27.28
N ILE A 38 -17.56 10.00 26.47
CA ILE A 38 -16.42 9.15 26.17
C ILE A 38 -15.22 9.64 26.99
N GLU A 39 -14.42 8.73 27.50
CA GLU A 39 -13.22 9.07 28.24
C GLU A 39 -12.23 9.81 27.32
N ALA A 40 -11.69 10.96 27.79
CA ALA A 40 -10.72 11.72 27.01
C ALA A 40 -9.44 10.90 26.76
N GLY A 41 -8.99 10.84 25.52
CA GLY A 41 -7.86 10.02 25.11
C GLY A 41 -8.19 8.53 24.95
N ALA A 42 -9.46 8.12 25.11
CA ALA A 42 -9.89 6.77 24.78
C ALA A 42 -9.56 6.45 23.32
N ARG A 43 -8.76 5.42 23.10
CA ARG A 43 -8.55 4.88 21.76
C ARG A 43 -9.62 3.83 21.51
N HIS A 44 -10.41 4.02 20.46
CA HIS A 44 -11.22 2.89 20.02
C HIS A 44 -10.22 1.86 19.47
N GLU A 45 -10.30 0.65 19.98
CA GLU A 45 -9.69 -0.44 19.26
C GLU A 45 -10.32 -0.46 17.85
N ALA A 46 -9.71 0.27 16.95
CA ALA A 46 -10.08 0.36 15.54
C ALA A 46 -9.74 -0.93 14.84
N SER A 47 -9.98 -2.03 15.49
CA SER A 47 -9.75 -3.30 14.83
C SER A 47 -10.86 -4.28 15.08
N ARG A 48 -11.88 -4.21 14.21
CA ARG A 48 -12.30 -5.49 13.67
C ARG A 48 -11.06 -6.09 13.06
N ALA A 49 -10.58 -7.20 13.62
CA ALA A 49 -9.53 -7.99 12.99
C ALA A 49 -9.81 -8.02 11.48
N PRO A 50 -8.84 -7.68 10.65
CA PRO A 50 -9.06 -7.55 9.21
C PRO A 50 -9.77 -8.80 8.70
N ARG A 51 -10.80 -8.61 7.88
CA ARG A 51 -11.58 -9.74 7.39
C ARG A 51 -10.65 -10.68 6.61
N PRO A 52 -10.69 -11.99 6.84
CA PRO A 52 -9.89 -12.92 6.07
C PRO A 52 -10.11 -12.73 4.57
N MET A 53 -9.05 -12.84 3.80
CA MET A 53 -9.13 -12.79 2.35
C MET A 53 -9.66 -14.10 1.79
N GLY A 54 -10.48 -14.03 0.75
CA GLY A 54 -10.85 -15.21 -0.04
C GLY A 54 -9.64 -15.79 -0.79
N GLY A 55 -9.65 -17.09 -1.08
CA GLY A 55 -8.52 -17.81 -1.69
C GLY A 55 -7.95 -17.16 -2.95
N LYS A 56 -8.82 -16.69 -3.87
CA LYS A 56 -8.38 -15.95 -5.06
C LYS A 56 -7.52 -14.73 -4.70
N MET A 57 -7.96 -13.92 -3.73
CA MET A 57 -7.24 -12.70 -3.35
C MET A 57 -5.92 -13.01 -2.67
N ARG A 58 -5.86 -14.07 -1.84
CA ARG A 58 -4.61 -14.56 -1.23
C ARG A 58 -3.58 -14.97 -2.28
N ALA A 59 -4.00 -15.76 -3.28
CA ALA A 59 -3.13 -16.16 -4.39
C ALA A 59 -2.59 -14.96 -5.18
N LEU A 60 -3.44 -13.97 -5.47
CA LEU A 60 -3.05 -12.75 -6.16
C LEU A 60 -2.08 -11.90 -5.32
N LEU A 61 -2.31 -11.81 -4.01
CA LEU A 61 -1.42 -11.09 -3.09
C LEU A 61 -0.06 -11.78 -2.98
N ILE A 62 0.00 -13.11 -2.82
CA ILE A 62 1.26 -13.89 -2.82
C ILE A 62 2.06 -13.60 -4.08
N ARG A 63 1.41 -13.65 -5.26
CA ARG A 63 2.05 -13.33 -6.52
C ARG A 63 2.62 -11.91 -6.54
N ALA A 64 1.84 -10.93 -6.10
CA ALA A 64 2.26 -9.55 -6.06
C ALA A 64 3.42 -9.31 -5.07
N LEU A 65 3.42 -10.01 -3.92
CA LEU A 65 4.53 -9.99 -2.95
C LEU A 65 5.80 -10.62 -3.53
N ARG A 66 5.68 -11.72 -4.30
CA ARG A 66 6.80 -12.38 -4.97
C ARG A 66 7.48 -11.45 -5.96
N ASP A 67 6.68 -10.86 -6.85
CA ASP A 67 7.16 -10.08 -8.00
C ASP A 67 7.35 -8.59 -7.65
N GLN A 68 6.92 -8.16 -6.47
CA GLN A 68 6.82 -6.74 -6.05
C GLN A 68 6.15 -5.88 -7.13
N SER A 69 5.16 -6.42 -7.82
CA SER A 69 4.53 -5.79 -8.97
C SER A 69 3.08 -6.19 -9.12
N LEU A 70 2.36 -5.44 -9.96
CA LEU A 70 0.97 -5.74 -10.32
C LEU A 70 0.87 -6.39 -11.71
N VAL A 71 1.96 -6.97 -12.22
CA VAL A 71 2.02 -7.61 -13.55
C VAL A 71 1.02 -8.75 -13.64
N GLY A 72 0.25 -8.76 -14.74
CA GLY A 72 -0.79 -9.74 -15.00
C GLY A 72 -2.06 -9.57 -14.17
N LEU A 73 -2.16 -8.48 -13.41
CA LEU A 73 -3.40 -8.08 -12.73
C LEU A 73 -4.10 -6.98 -13.52
N THR A 74 -5.40 -7.10 -13.70
CA THR A 74 -6.22 -6.15 -14.45
C THR A 74 -7.48 -5.77 -13.67
N GLY A 75 -8.13 -4.69 -14.07
CA GLY A 75 -9.42 -4.27 -13.53
C GLY A 75 -9.47 -4.17 -11.99
N PRO A 76 -10.59 -4.62 -11.39
CA PRO A 76 -10.79 -4.52 -9.95
C PRO A 76 -9.78 -5.27 -9.09
N ASP A 77 -9.26 -6.41 -9.59
CA ASP A 77 -8.29 -7.21 -8.84
C ASP A 77 -6.96 -6.47 -8.69
N ARG A 78 -6.52 -5.75 -9.74
CA ARG A 78 -5.32 -4.90 -9.68
C ARG A 78 -5.44 -3.83 -8.59
N ILE A 79 -6.58 -3.14 -8.53
CA ILE A 79 -6.83 -2.08 -7.55
C ILE A 79 -6.87 -2.66 -6.13
N ARG A 80 -7.54 -3.80 -5.94
CA ARG A 80 -7.63 -4.45 -4.63
C ARG A 80 -6.27 -4.90 -4.11
N VAL A 81 -5.48 -5.58 -4.95
CA VAL A 81 -4.14 -6.02 -4.58
C VAL A 81 -3.23 -4.82 -4.28
N ALA A 82 -3.29 -3.76 -5.08
CA ALA A 82 -2.54 -2.53 -4.81
C ALA A 82 -2.87 -1.93 -3.43
N ARG A 83 -4.15 -1.88 -3.05
CA ARG A 83 -4.59 -1.43 -1.72
C ARG A 83 -4.06 -2.32 -0.59
N HIS A 84 -4.05 -3.64 -0.79
CA HIS A 84 -3.50 -4.55 0.20
C HIS A 84 -1.98 -4.40 0.35
N LEU A 85 -1.24 -4.21 -0.75
CA LEU A 85 0.19 -3.90 -0.69
C LEU A 85 0.46 -2.56 -0.01
N ALA A 86 -0.34 -1.53 -0.30
CA ALA A 86 -0.26 -0.24 0.38
C ALA A 86 -0.49 -0.40 1.89
N ALA A 87 -1.56 -1.10 2.28
CA ALA A 87 -1.87 -1.36 3.68
C ALA A 87 -0.75 -2.11 4.40
N LEU A 88 -0.12 -3.11 3.77
CA LEU A 88 1.03 -3.82 4.34
C LEU A 88 2.24 -2.91 4.55
N ARG A 89 2.54 -2.04 3.58
CA ARG A 89 3.70 -1.14 3.65
C ARG A 89 3.56 -0.04 4.69
N THR A 90 2.32 0.38 4.98
CA THR A 90 2.00 1.46 5.92
C THR A 90 1.58 0.96 7.31
N ALA A 91 1.24 -0.32 7.46
CA ALA A 91 0.88 -0.89 8.74
C ALA A 91 2.06 -0.85 9.73
N ASP A 92 1.79 -0.55 10.99
CA ASP A 92 2.80 -0.64 12.05
C ASP A 92 3.29 -2.08 12.21
N GLU A 93 2.36 -3.03 12.14
CA GLU A 93 2.59 -4.47 12.27
C GLU A 93 2.14 -5.24 11.00
N PRO A 94 2.91 -5.23 9.91
CA PRO A 94 2.52 -5.91 8.67
C PRO A 94 2.35 -7.43 8.83
N ALA A 95 3.11 -8.05 9.73
CA ALA A 95 2.97 -9.47 10.01
C ALA A 95 1.62 -9.82 10.65
N SER A 96 1.15 -9.01 11.60
CA SER A 96 -0.18 -9.16 12.21
C SER A 96 -1.29 -9.05 11.16
N LEU A 97 -1.13 -8.14 10.21
CA LEU A 97 -2.07 -7.96 9.11
C LEU A 97 -2.09 -9.18 8.17
N LEU A 98 -0.93 -9.76 7.85
CA LEU A 98 -0.84 -10.99 7.06
C LEU A 98 -1.49 -12.17 7.79
N ARG A 99 -1.19 -12.37 9.09
CA ARG A 99 -1.84 -13.41 9.91
C ARG A 99 -3.37 -13.28 9.88
N ALA A 100 -3.89 -12.07 10.02
CA ALA A 100 -5.33 -11.82 10.01
C ALA A 100 -5.97 -12.12 8.64
N TRP A 101 -5.27 -11.82 7.53
CA TRP A 101 -5.76 -12.07 6.18
C TRP A 101 -5.70 -13.53 5.76
N PHE A 102 -4.66 -14.25 6.17
CA PHE A 102 -4.45 -15.65 5.79
C PHE A 102 -5.02 -16.63 6.81
N ARG A 103 -5.09 -16.28 8.09
CA ARG A 103 -5.52 -17.15 9.19
C ARG A 103 -4.81 -18.52 9.13
N ASP A 104 -5.59 -19.61 9.08
CA ASP A 104 -5.09 -20.97 9.09
C ASP A 104 -4.60 -21.45 7.72
N ASP A 105 -4.81 -20.65 6.66
CA ASP A 105 -4.38 -20.98 5.30
C ASP A 105 -2.94 -20.50 5.04
N VAL A 106 -2.00 -21.14 5.72
CA VAL A 106 -0.58 -20.84 5.59
C VAL A 106 -0.03 -21.52 4.34
N PRO A 107 0.55 -20.77 3.39
CA PRO A 107 1.08 -21.38 2.17
C PRO A 107 2.27 -22.29 2.47
N THR A 108 2.31 -23.45 1.78
CA THR A 108 3.36 -24.46 1.93
C THR A 108 4.49 -24.35 0.90
N GLY A 109 4.30 -23.52 -0.14
CA GLY A 109 5.28 -23.34 -1.20
C GLY A 109 6.51 -22.51 -0.77
N TRP A 110 7.46 -22.36 -1.69
CA TRP A 110 8.78 -21.75 -1.44
C TRP A 110 8.99 -20.45 -2.22
N SER A 111 7.97 -19.91 -2.88
CA SER A 111 8.11 -18.60 -3.53
C SER A 111 8.38 -17.50 -2.50
N PRO A 112 9.08 -16.42 -2.88
CA PRO A 112 9.34 -15.31 -1.97
C PRO A 112 8.07 -14.72 -1.32
N GLY A 113 6.95 -14.68 -2.06
CA GLY A 113 5.68 -14.20 -1.52
C GLY A 113 5.09 -15.15 -0.46
N GLU A 114 5.17 -16.46 -0.67
CA GLU A 114 4.73 -17.47 0.29
C GLU A 114 5.60 -17.49 1.54
N LEU A 115 6.91 -17.34 1.35
CA LEU A 115 7.86 -17.23 2.46
C LEU A 115 7.55 -16.03 3.38
N ILE A 116 7.17 -14.87 2.83
CA ILE A 116 6.78 -13.71 3.62
C ILE A 116 5.57 -14.03 4.51
N VAL A 117 4.54 -14.66 3.94
CA VAL A 117 3.33 -15.05 4.69
C VAL A 117 3.66 -16.07 5.78
N ARG A 118 4.46 -17.09 5.46
CA ARG A 118 4.89 -18.11 6.42
C ARG A 118 5.70 -17.50 7.57
N GLN A 119 6.63 -16.62 7.28
CA GLN A 119 7.42 -15.93 8.30
C GLN A 119 6.54 -15.10 9.25
N ALA A 120 5.45 -14.51 8.73
CA ALA A 120 4.48 -13.83 9.57
C ALA A 120 3.82 -14.80 10.56
N HIS A 121 3.46 -16.02 10.14
CA HIS A 121 2.87 -17.04 11.02
C HIS A 121 3.88 -17.66 11.99
N GLU A 122 5.17 -17.66 11.63
CA GLU A 122 6.28 -18.08 12.50
C GLU A 122 6.68 -17.03 13.54
N GLY A 123 6.01 -15.87 13.60
CA GLY A 123 6.32 -14.77 14.53
C GLY A 123 7.60 -14.00 14.20
N ARG A 124 8.07 -14.04 12.94
CA ARG A 124 9.28 -13.31 12.49
C ARG A 124 8.93 -11.90 12.02
N ASP A 125 8.30 -11.12 12.87
CA ASP A 125 7.65 -9.86 12.54
C ASP A 125 8.62 -8.81 11.99
N ASP A 126 9.81 -8.67 12.57
CA ASP A 126 10.85 -7.74 12.10
C ASP A 126 11.29 -8.05 10.67
N ARG A 127 11.47 -9.34 10.36
CA ARG A 127 11.88 -9.80 9.04
C ARG A 127 10.80 -9.56 8.00
N VAL A 128 9.55 -9.81 8.36
CA VAL A 128 8.40 -9.48 7.50
C VAL A 128 8.34 -7.99 7.21
N THR A 129 8.49 -7.16 8.23
CA THR A 129 8.52 -5.70 8.12
C THR A 129 9.61 -5.24 7.16
N ALA A 130 10.83 -5.74 7.33
CA ALA A 130 11.96 -5.42 6.45
C ALA A 130 11.70 -5.84 5.00
N LEU A 131 11.14 -7.04 4.76
CA LEU A 131 10.85 -7.55 3.42
C LEU A 131 9.73 -6.77 2.72
N VAL A 132 8.67 -6.39 3.45
CA VAL A 132 7.52 -5.66 2.90
C VAL A 132 7.87 -4.21 2.57
N ARG A 133 8.70 -3.57 3.40
CA ARG A 133 9.09 -2.16 3.27
C ARG A 133 10.33 -1.92 2.42
N ARG A 134 11.03 -2.98 1.99
CA ARG A 134 12.23 -2.82 1.16
C ARG A 134 11.92 -2.05 -0.13
N PRO A 135 12.84 -1.21 -0.63
CA PRO A 135 12.69 -0.58 -1.93
C PRO A 135 12.46 -1.61 -3.04
N ARG A 136 11.63 -1.26 -4.00
CA ARG A 136 11.41 -2.13 -5.15
C ARG A 136 12.64 -2.14 -6.04
N ARG A 137 13.25 -3.32 -6.19
CA ARG A 137 14.33 -3.55 -7.16
C ARG A 137 13.74 -4.06 -8.47
N THR A 138 14.10 -3.45 -9.59
CA THR A 138 13.55 -3.84 -10.89
C THR A 138 14.54 -3.69 -12.03
N PHE A 139 14.51 -4.64 -12.96
CA PHE A 139 15.16 -4.52 -14.26
C PHE A 139 14.21 -3.76 -15.20
N ALA A 140 14.38 -2.45 -15.26
CA ALA A 140 13.62 -1.56 -16.13
C ALA A 140 14.35 -1.33 -17.47
N SER A 141 14.92 -2.39 -18.06
CA SER A 141 15.80 -2.32 -19.24
C SER A 141 15.10 -1.98 -20.54
N THR A 142 13.76 -1.95 -20.59
CA THR A 142 12.99 -1.49 -21.74
C THR A 142 12.01 -0.39 -21.33
N PRO A 143 11.60 0.47 -22.30
CA PRO A 143 10.62 1.52 -22.05
C PRO A 143 9.33 1.00 -21.39
N GLU A 144 8.83 -0.13 -21.85
CA GLU A 144 7.58 -0.73 -21.36
C GLU A 144 7.75 -1.26 -19.91
N ARG A 145 8.91 -1.83 -19.60
CA ARG A 145 9.20 -2.28 -18.22
C ARG A 145 9.32 -1.11 -17.26
N LEU A 146 9.98 -0.03 -17.70
CA LEU A 146 10.06 1.20 -16.93
C LEU A 146 8.68 1.81 -16.67
N ALA A 147 7.88 2.00 -17.74
CA ALA A 147 6.53 2.54 -17.67
C ALA A 147 5.65 1.72 -16.71
N ARG A 148 5.75 0.40 -16.80
CA ARG A 148 5.03 -0.52 -15.92
C ARG A 148 5.48 -0.39 -14.46
N ALA A 149 6.79 -0.32 -14.21
CA ALA A 149 7.32 -0.14 -12.86
C ALA A 149 6.82 1.15 -12.21
N ILE A 150 6.83 2.26 -12.95
CA ILE A 150 6.31 3.56 -12.52
C ILE A 150 4.80 3.47 -12.23
N THR A 151 4.03 2.94 -13.18
CA THR A 151 2.56 2.84 -13.05
C THR A 151 2.14 1.91 -11.91
N ASP A 152 2.80 0.75 -11.76
CA ASP A 152 2.53 -0.19 -10.66
C ASP A 152 2.80 0.46 -9.32
N GLU A 153 3.96 1.06 -9.15
CA GLU A 153 4.38 1.62 -7.87
C GLU A 153 3.54 2.83 -7.48
N ARG A 154 3.22 3.71 -8.45
CA ARG A 154 2.27 4.80 -8.23
C ARG A 154 0.90 4.29 -7.78
N THR A 155 0.39 3.23 -8.41
CA THR A 155 -0.90 2.61 -8.06
C THR A 155 -0.85 2.00 -6.65
N ILE A 156 0.24 1.30 -6.29
CA ILE A 156 0.44 0.73 -4.94
C ILE A 156 0.49 1.85 -3.90
N ARG A 157 1.18 2.95 -4.18
CA ARG A 157 1.27 4.11 -3.28
C ARG A 157 0.02 4.99 -3.27
N GLN A 158 -1.00 4.61 -4.06
CA GLN A 158 -2.28 5.33 -4.19
C GLN A 158 -2.12 6.80 -4.59
N LEU A 159 -1.07 7.12 -5.38
CA LEU A 159 -0.80 8.46 -5.85
C LEU A 159 -1.52 8.74 -7.17
N SER A 160 -2.09 9.92 -7.30
CA SER A 160 -2.47 10.48 -8.60
C SER A 160 -1.22 10.84 -9.41
N ARG A 161 -1.37 11.04 -10.72
CA ARG A 161 -0.25 11.53 -11.55
C ARG A 161 0.24 12.90 -11.09
N ALA A 162 -0.68 13.80 -10.74
CA ALA A 162 -0.33 15.13 -10.26
C ALA A 162 0.50 15.09 -8.98
N GLU A 163 0.11 14.25 -8.01
CA GLU A 163 0.85 14.08 -6.76
C GLU A 163 2.24 13.49 -7.00
N LEU A 164 2.37 12.47 -7.87
CA LEU A 164 3.68 11.91 -8.19
C LEU A 164 4.56 12.91 -8.95
N ALA A 165 4.00 13.64 -9.92
CA ALA A 165 4.73 14.66 -10.66
C ALA A 165 5.27 15.76 -9.71
N ALA A 166 4.43 16.25 -8.80
CA ALA A 166 4.84 17.22 -7.79
C ALA A 166 5.95 16.67 -6.87
N ARG A 167 5.82 15.42 -6.37
CA ARG A 167 6.86 14.80 -5.53
C ARG A 167 8.19 14.60 -6.25
N ALA A 168 8.13 14.28 -7.54
CA ALA A 168 9.31 14.05 -8.36
C ALA A 168 9.94 15.35 -8.89
N GLY A 169 9.27 16.49 -8.75
CA GLY A 169 9.72 17.77 -9.32
C GLY A 169 9.72 17.76 -10.85
N VAL A 170 8.78 17.07 -11.49
CA VAL A 170 8.64 16.99 -12.95
C VAL A 170 7.26 17.48 -13.39
N ALA A 171 7.14 17.90 -14.64
CA ALA A 171 5.86 18.27 -15.20
C ALA A 171 4.95 17.05 -15.40
N ALA A 172 3.63 17.23 -15.31
CA ALA A 172 2.67 16.12 -15.38
C ALA A 172 2.63 15.42 -16.75
N ASP A 173 2.92 16.14 -17.82
CA ASP A 173 3.06 15.62 -19.17
C ASP A 173 4.31 14.74 -19.32
N VAL A 174 5.44 15.15 -18.73
CA VAL A 174 6.67 14.34 -18.64
C VAL A 174 6.40 13.00 -17.96
N LEU A 175 5.68 13.00 -16.83
CA LEU A 175 5.28 11.76 -16.16
C LEU A 175 4.35 10.93 -17.03
N ALA A 176 3.39 11.55 -17.73
CA ALA A 176 2.49 10.85 -18.63
C ALA A 176 3.24 10.18 -19.81
N GLU A 177 4.27 10.80 -20.35
CA GLU A 177 5.12 10.21 -21.37
C GLU A 177 5.92 9.01 -20.85
N LEU A 178 6.51 9.11 -19.66
CA LEU A 178 7.19 8.00 -18.99
C LEU A 178 6.25 6.81 -18.75
N GLU A 179 5.01 7.05 -18.32
CA GLU A 179 4.01 5.99 -18.14
C GLU A 179 3.53 5.34 -19.44
N ARG A 180 3.73 6.02 -20.59
CA ARG A 180 3.50 5.45 -21.93
C ARG A 180 4.74 4.75 -22.50
N GLY A 181 5.86 4.75 -21.79
CA GLY A 181 7.12 4.19 -22.26
C GLY A 181 7.85 5.08 -23.27
N ARG A 182 7.60 6.38 -23.25
CA ARG A 182 8.32 7.32 -24.11
C ARG A 182 9.51 7.92 -23.37
N LEU A 183 10.71 7.78 -23.90
CA LEU A 183 11.96 8.12 -23.21
C LEU A 183 12.56 9.49 -23.61
N GLY A 184 11.91 10.24 -24.49
CA GLY A 184 12.37 11.58 -24.94
C GLY A 184 12.42 12.65 -23.84
N VAL A 185 12.10 12.30 -22.62
CA VAL A 185 11.98 13.22 -21.46
C VAL A 185 13.27 13.40 -20.64
N GLY A 186 14.34 12.77 -21.04
CA GLY A 186 15.63 12.87 -20.35
C GLY A 186 15.80 11.97 -19.12
N VAL A 187 17.05 11.55 -18.89
CA VAL A 187 17.43 10.63 -17.81
C VAL A 187 17.19 11.25 -16.41
N GLY A 188 17.35 12.56 -16.28
CA GLY A 188 17.15 13.28 -15.02
C GLY A 188 15.71 13.12 -14.50
N ALA A 189 14.72 13.39 -15.34
CA ALA A 189 13.30 13.24 -15.00
C ALA A 189 12.96 11.80 -14.63
N MET A 190 13.46 10.82 -15.39
CA MET A 190 13.28 9.40 -15.11
C MET A 190 13.81 9.03 -13.71
N ARG A 191 15.05 9.44 -13.37
CA ARG A 191 15.64 9.20 -12.05
C ARG A 191 14.87 9.88 -10.92
N SER A 192 14.39 11.11 -11.14
CA SER A 192 13.58 11.83 -10.15
C SER A 192 12.27 11.10 -9.86
N VAL A 193 11.57 10.61 -10.88
CA VAL A 193 10.33 9.82 -10.71
C VAL A 193 10.60 8.51 -9.98
N LEU A 194 11.65 7.77 -10.34
CA LEU A 194 11.99 6.51 -9.67
C LEU A 194 12.37 6.74 -8.20
N ARG A 195 13.11 7.79 -7.90
CA ARG A 195 13.46 8.19 -6.53
C ARG A 195 12.22 8.55 -5.71
N ALA A 196 11.29 9.32 -6.28
CA ALA A 196 10.03 9.69 -5.62
C ALA A 196 9.13 8.47 -5.32
N LEU A 197 9.32 7.38 -6.07
CA LEU A 197 8.64 6.10 -5.88
C LEU A 197 9.44 5.09 -5.06
N ASP A 198 10.63 5.45 -4.57
CA ASP A 198 11.53 4.53 -3.87
C ASP A 198 11.76 3.22 -4.66
N VAL A 199 12.06 3.39 -5.95
CA VAL A 199 12.37 2.30 -6.89
C VAL A 199 13.85 2.33 -7.23
N GLU A 200 14.54 1.21 -6.96
CA GLU A 200 15.94 0.99 -7.32
C GLU A 200 16.03 0.28 -8.68
N PRO A 201 16.37 0.99 -9.76
CA PRO A 201 16.55 0.33 -11.05
C PRO A 201 17.87 -0.43 -11.07
N LEU A 202 17.82 -1.73 -11.36
CA LEU A 202 19.00 -2.55 -11.60
C LEU A 202 19.53 -2.36 -13.04
N ALA A 203 18.67 -1.94 -13.95
CA ALA A 203 19.00 -1.51 -15.29
C ALA A 203 17.96 -0.49 -15.77
N LEU A 204 18.38 0.47 -16.59
CA LEU A 204 17.52 1.45 -17.26
C LEU A 204 17.58 1.24 -18.76
N PRO A 205 16.54 1.65 -19.53
CA PRO A 205 16.58 1.62 -20.97
C PRO A 205 17.69 2.54 -21.50
N PRO A 206 18.35 2.18 -22.61
CA PRO A 206 19.24 3.10 -23.29
C PRO A 206 18.44 4.32 -23.76
N VAL A 207 18.89 5.51 -23.37
CA VAL A 207 18.32 6.76 -23.86
C VAL A 207 19.15 7.18 -25.06
N THR A 208 18.59 7.07 -26.26
CA THR A 208 19.20 7.66 -27.46
C THR A 208 18.98 9.16 -27.36
N MET A 209 20.03 9.90 -27.06
CA MET A 209 20.00 11.35 -27.23
C MET A 209 20.00 11.61 -28.73
N GLU A 210 18.89 12.07 -29.30
CA GLU A 210 18.94 12.67 -30.61
C GLU A 210 19.84 13.91 -30.50
N PRO A 211 20.90 14.00 -31.33
CA PRO A 211 21.67 15.23 -31.37
C PRO A 211 20.71 16.34 -31.77
N GLY A 212 20.61 17.36 -30.90
CA GLY A 212 19.70 18.48 -31.07
C GLY A 212 19.88 19.09 -32.48
N ARG A 213 18.74 19.27 -33.14
CA ARG A 213 18.65 20.14 -34.33
C ARG A 213 18.75 21.58 -33.90
#